data_9f4fb0e00d9e8d1ed20c5dc175d2560f
#
_entry.id   9f4fb0e00d9e8d1ed20c5dc175d2560f
#
_cell.length_a   1.000
_cell.length_b   1.000
_cell.length_c   1.000
_cell.angle_alpha   90.00
_cell.angle_beta   90.00
_cell.angle_gamma   90.00
#
_symmetry.space_group_name_H-M   'P 1'
#
loop_
_entity.id
_entity.type
_entity.pdbx_description
1 polymer ?
#
loop_
_entity_poly.entity_id
_entity_poly.type
_entity_poly.pdbx_seq_one_letter_code
_entity_poly.pdbx_strand_id
1 'polypeptide(L)'
;MSYKTVCVAGGGVLGSQIAFQAAYCGFDVTIWLRSEGSIGRTQPKIDHVREEYIAAIEGMADGTGEWCAGIADSDQAFDKEAALAAVERAYSTLKLELDLAKAVADADLVIESMAEDTQAKIDFYKKLAPVLPQKTVIVTNSSTLLPSTFAKYTGRPEKYLSLHFANSIWKNNMTEVMAQDQTDKRYFDELVNFANDIRMLALPVNKEKNGYLLNSMLVPWLLSGLDLYVSGVSDPKSIDLAWTRGTGAPKGPFRVFDTVGIQTAYNIVMQYQKVPGLVSPLLKKMMMPYNFKAMASVLKKMLDEGKLGESSGEGFFKY
;
A
#
# COMPACT_ATOMS: atom_id res chain seq x y z
N MET A 1 9.16 11.32 -19.57
CA MET A 1 8.13 11.35 -18.50
C MET A 1 6.84 11.89 -19.08
N SER A 2 5.76 11.14 -18.97
CA SER A 2 4.42 11.59 -19.39
C SER A 2 3.79 12.55 -18.36
N TYR A 3 4.09 12.36 -17.08
CA TYR A 3 3.66 13.23 -15.98
C TYR A 3 4.85 14.01 -15.41
N LYS A 4 4.56 15.16 -14.77
CA LYS A 4 5.54 16.01 -14.07
C LYS A 4 5.05 16.39 -12.67
N THR A 5 3.74 16.67 -12.57
CA THR A 5 3.11 17.17 -11.34
C THR A 5 2.14 16.12 -10.81
N VAL A 6 2.34 15.71 -9.56
CA VAL A 6 1.57 14.67 -8.89
C VAL A 6 0.88 15.25 -7.65
N CYS A 7 -0.41 15.01 -7.52
CA CYS A 7 -1.14 15.28 -6.28
C CYS A 7 -1.48 13.95 -5.60
N VAL A 8 -1.06 13.77 -4.35
CA VAL A 8 -1.47 12.62 -3.53
C VAL A 8 -2.59 13.07 -2.59
N ALA A 9 -3.78 12.51 -2.75
CA ALA A 9 -4.91 12.83 -1.89
C ALA A 9 -4.92 11.91 -0.66
N GLY A 10 -4.36 12.41 0.44
CA GLY A 10 -4.26 11.70 1.72
C GLY A 10 -2.83 11.50 2.21
N GLY A 11 -2.54 12.01 3.42
CA GLY A 11 -1.23 11.91 4.11
C GLY A 11 -1.22 10.78 5.15
N GLY A 12 -1.78 9.63 4.81
CA GLY A 12 -1.63 8.39 5.58
C GLY A 12 -0.22 7.81 5.47
N VAL A 13 0.04 6.67 6.10
CA VAL A 13 1.35 5.99 6.02
C VAL A 13 1.77 5.81 4.57
N LEU A 14 0.94 5.11 3.78
CA LEU A 14 1.27 4.82 2.39
C LEU A 14 1.21 6.06 1.48
N GLY A 15 0.24 6.97 1.70
CA GLY A 15 0.17 8.22 0.94
C GLY A 15 1.42 9.10 1.11
N SER A 16 1.99 9.16 2.32
CA SER A 16 3.26 9.84 2.58
C SER A 16 4.44 9.18 1.87
N GLN A 17 4.49 7.84 1.86
CA GLN A 17 5.53 7.08 1.15
C GLN A 17 5.45 7.30 -0.37
N ILE A 18 4.25 7.23 -0.96
CA ILE A 18 4.03 7.45 -2.41
C ILE A 18 4.46 8.87 -2.81
N ALA A 19 4.04 9.86 -2.03
CA ALA A 19 4.40 11.25 -2.28
C ALA A 19 5.93 11.46 -2.19
N PHE A 20 6.56 10.89 -1.16
CA PHE A 20 7.99 10.99 -0.97
C PHE A 20 8.78 10.29 -2.09
N GLN A 21 8.36 9.08 -2.51
CA GLN A 21 8.98 8.35 -3.62
C GLN A 21 8.90 9.13 -4.93
N ALA A 22 7.74 9.69 -5.26
CA ALA A 22 7.61 10.51 -6.45
C ALA A 22 8.50 11.76 -6.39
N ALA A 23 8.55 12.45 -5.24
CA ALA A 23 9.43 13.61 -5.04
C ALA A 23 10.92 13.23 -5.09
N TYR A 24 11.32 12.08 -4.52
CA TYR A 24 12.66 11.52 -4.60
C TYR A 24 13.09 11.29 -6.05
N CYS A 25 12.19 10.80 -6.89
CA CYS A 25 12.40 10.60 -8.32
C CYS A 25 12.28 11.88 -9.16
N GLY A 26 12.06 13.04 -8.54
CA GLY A 26 12.14 14.36 -9.19
C GLY A 26 10.81 14.92 -9.69
N PHE A 27 9.68 14.36 -9.29
CA PHE A 27 8.36 14.94 -9.58
C PHE A 27 8.06 16.13 -8.66
N ASP A 28 7.25 17.07 -9.14
CA ASP A 28 6.64 18.12 -8.29
C ASP A 28 5.42 17.51 -7.60
N VAL A 29 5.49 17.42 -6.26
CA VAL A 29 4.50 16.66 -5.49
C VAL A 29 3.81 17.53 -4.46
N THR A 30 2.47 17.47 -4.46
CA THR A 30 1.61 18.06 -3.42
C THR A 30 0.80 16.96 -2.75
N ILE A 31 0.77 16.94 -1.42
CA ILE A 31 -0.19 16.13 -0.66
C ILE A 31 -1.38 17.00 -0.31
N TRP A 32 -2.55 16.65 -0.83
CA TRP A 32 -3.79 17.27 -0.39
C TRP A 32 -4.28 16.65 0.92
N LEU A 33 -4.63 17.50 1.87
CA LEU A 33 -5.09 17.14 3.20
C LEU A 33 -6.43 17.83 3.50
N ARG A 34 -7.38 17.11 4.06
CA ARG A 34 -8.75 17.61 4.28
C ARG A 34 -8.92 18.62 5.43
N SER A 35 -7.90 18.82 6.28
CA SER A 35 -7.97 19.71 7.44
C SER A 35 -6.59 20.01 8.01
N GLU A 36 -6.43 21.12 8.72
CA GLU A 36 -5.19 21.51 9.42
C GLU A 36 -4.69 20.42 10.38
N GLY A 37 -5.59 19.81 11.16
CA GLY A 37 -5.21 18.69 12.02
C GLY A 37 -4.65 17.47 11.28
N SER A 38 -4.85 17.39 9.96
CA SER A 38 -4.21 16.37 9.14
C SER A 38 -2.75 16.69 8.84
N ILE A 39 -2.35 17.98 8.80
CA ILE A 39 -0.94 18.39 8.64
C ILE A 39 -0.11 17.83 9.79
N GLY A 40 -0.52 18.09 11.04
CA GLY A 40 0.18 17.61 12.23
C GLY A 40 0.28 16.07 12.34
N ARG A 41 -0.61 15.32 11.66
CA ARG A 41 -0.55 13.86 11.58
C ARG A 41 0.25 13.35 10.40
N THR A 42 0.42 14.15 9.35
CA THR A 42 1.13 13.80 8.12
C THR A 42 2.60 14.12 8.22
N GLN A 43 2.97 15.30 8.74
CA GLN A 43 4.35 15.73 8.82
C GLN A 43 5.26 14.71 9.54
N PRO A 44 4.91 14.17 10.73
CA PRO A 44 5.75 13.15 11.37
C PRO A 44 5.94 11.87 10.53
N LYS A 45 4.99 11.56 9.62
CA LYS A 45 5.15 10.41 8.72
C LYS A 45 6.13 10.70 7.59
N ILE A 46 6.11 11.94 7.09
CA ILE A 46 7.08 12.39 6.08
C ILE A 46 8.49 12.42 6.70
N ASP A 47 8.61 12.92 7.94
CA ASP A 47 9.86 12.95 8.69
C ASP A 47 10.41 11.52 8.87
N HIS A 48 9.55 10.59 9.30
CA HIS A 48 9.92 9.18 9.43
C HIS A 48 10.32 8.54 8.09
N VAL A 49 9.59 8.80 7.00
CA VAL A 49 9.97 8.29 5.67
C VAL A 49 11.35 8.82 5.27
N ARG A 50 11.64 10.10 5.51
CA ARG A 50 12.98 10.67 5.25
C ARG A 50 14.07 9.92 6.03
N GLU A 51 13.87 9.66 7.31
CA GLU A 51 14.80 8.90 8.17
C GLU A 51 15.00 7.48 7.64
N GLU A 52 13.93 6.79 7.25
CA GLU A 52 13.99 5.45 6.66
C GLU A 52 14.78 5.40 5.35
N TYR A 53 14.63 6.43 4.48
CA TYR A 53 15.41 6.52 3.25
C TYR A 53 16.90 6.74 3.54
N ILE A 54 17.24 7.63 4.47
CA ILE A 54 18.63 7.87 4.88
C ILE A 54 19.24 6.57 5.43
N ALA A 55 18.54 5.90 6.36
CA ALA A 55 19.01 4.64 6.93
C ALA A 55 19.20 3.55 5.86
N ALA A 56 18.27 3.44 4.91
CA ALA A 56 18.38 2.50 3.81
C ALA A 56 19.57 2.80 2.89
N ILE A 57 19.79 4.07 2.53
CA ILE A 57 20.91 4.50 1.71
C ILE A 57 22.25 4.22 2.41
N GLU A 58 22.35 4.51 3.70
CA GLU A 58 23.55 4.22 4.50
C GLU A 58 23.80 2.73 4.59
N GLY A 59 22.79 1.93 4.91
CA GLY A 59 22.92 0.47 4.96
C GLY A 59 23.26 -0.18 3.61
N MET A 60 22.80 0.39 2.49
CA MET A 60 23.21 -0.04 1.14
C MET A 60 24.69 0.29 0.89
N ALA A 61 25.13 1.47 1.32
CA ALA A 61 26.49 1.94 1.07
C ALA A 61 27.56 1.18 1.87
N ASP A 62 27.27 0.79 3.10
CA ASP A 62 28.19 0.07 3.98
C ASP A 62 28.00 -1.46 3.95
N GLY A 63 27.02 -1.96 3.22
CA GLY A 63 26.73 -3.39 3.07
C GLY A 63 26.08 -4.03 4.29
N THR A 64 25.58 -3.24 5.25
CA THR A 64 24.86 -3.75 6.43
C THR A 64 23.35 -3.89 6.20
N GLY A 65 22.80 -3.17 5.21
CA GLY A 65 21.39 -3.16 4.85
C GLY A 65 21.06 -3.99 3.62
N GLU A 66 19.76 -4.25 3.44
CA GLU A 66 19.23 -4.88 2.23
C GLU A 66 19.24 -3.89 1.06
N TRP A 67 19.43 -4.40 -0.17
CA TRP A 67 19.30 -3.59 -1.38
C TRP A 67 17.87 -3.08 -1.56
N CYS A 68 17.73 -1.77 -1.81
CA CYS A 68 16.44 -1.10 -1.99
C CYS A 68 16.29 -0.62 -3.45
N ALA A 69 15.65 -1.42 -4.30
CA ALA A 69 15.49 -1.11 -5.72
C ALA A 69 14.62 0.15 -5.99
N GLY A 70 13.81 0.60 -5.03
CA GLY A 70 13.13 1.90 -5.12
C GLY A 70 14.06 3.11 -4.93
N ILE A 71 15.28 2.90 -4.41
CA ILE A 71 16.29 3.95 -4.22
C ILE A 71 17.26 4.00 -5.40
N ALA A 72 17.78 2.86 -5.84
CA ALA A 72 18.70 2.78 -6.99
C ALA A 72 18.47 1.49 -7.79
N ASP A 73 18.67 1.57 -9.12
CA ASP A 73 18.38 0.46 -10.04
C ASP A 73 19.40 -0.68 -9.91
N SER A 74 20.66 -0.36 -9.56
CA SER A 74 21.72 -1.35 -9.34
C SER A 74 22.81 -0.77 -8.43
N ASP A 75 23.63 -1.65 -7.84
CA ASP A 75 24.80 -1.29 -7.06
C ASP A 75 25.85 -0.50 -7.87
N GLN A 76 25.98 -0.82 -9.15
CA GLN A 76 26.90 -0.14 -10.08
C GLN A 76 26.49 1.31 -10.39
N ALA A 77 25.18 1.59 -10.34
CA ALA A 77 24.60 2.93 -10.56
C ALA A 77 24.36 3.69 -9.25
N PHE A 78 24.64 3.07 -8.10
CA PHE A 78 24.38 3.65 -6.80
C PHE A 78 25.45 4.69 -6.41
N ASP A 79 25.00 5.89 -6.18
CA ASP A 79 25.79 7.01 -5.64
C ASP A 79 25.15 7.49 -4.34
N LYS A 80 25.80 7.23 -3.21
CA LYS A 80 25.31 7.58 -1.88
C LYS A 80 25.01 9.06 -1.73
N GLU A 81 25.93 9.92 -2.19
CA GLU A 81 25.79 11.37 -2.03
C GLU A 81 24.65 11.91 -2.88
N ALA A 82 24.54 11.45 -4.12
CA ALA A 82 23.44 11.80 -5.00
C ALA A 82 22.08 11.31 -4.45
N ALA A 83 22.03 10.12 -3.87
CA ALA A 83 20.84 9.57 -3.24
C ALA A 83 20.41 10.39 -2.00
N LEU A 84 21.35 10.74 -1.10
CA LEU A 84 21.07 11.59 0.05
C LEU A 84 20.62 13.00 -0.38
N ALA A 85 21.25 13.58 -1.39
CA ALA A 85 20.83 14.87 -1.96
C ALA A 85 19.40 14.80 -2.53
N ALA A 86 19.02 13.67 -3.14
CA ALA A 86 17.65 13.45 -3.62
C ALA A 86 16.64 13.36 -2.48
N VAL A 87 17.01 12.76 -1.34
CA VAL A 87 16.17 12.73 -0.12
C VAL A 87 15.90 14.14 0.40
N GLU A 88 16.95 14.96 0.53
CA GLU A 88 16.81 16.34 1.03
C GLU A 88 16.00 17.21 0.06
N ARG A 89 16.19 17.05 -1.23
CA ARG A 89 15.38 17.72 -2.25
C ARG A 89 13.91 17.31 -2.12
N ALA A 90 13.61 16.01 -2.06
CA ALA A 90 12.26 15.50 -1.90
C ALA A 90 11.58 16.08 -0.66
N TYR A 91 12.27 16.04 0.48
CA TYR A 91 11.77 16.56 1.74
C TYR A 91 11.48 18.07 1.70
N SER A 92 12.35 18.85 1.08
CA SER A 92 12.23 20.31 1.01
C SER A 92 11.23 20.81 -0.03
N THR A 93 10.95 20.03 -1.08
CA THR A 93 10.05 20.44 -2.18
C THR A 93 8.63 19.90 -2.06
N LEU A 94 8.41 18.88 -1.24
CA LEU A 94 7.09 18.28 -1.03
C LEU A 94 6.17 19.27 -0.32
N LYS A 95 4.97 19.52 -0.89
CA LYS A 95 4.02 20.52 -0.43
C LYS A 95 2.83 19.85 0.28
N LEU A 96 2.34 20.50 1.34
CA LEU A 96 1.08 20.15 2.00
C LEU A 96 0.06 21.24 1.68
N GLU A 97 -1.10 20.88 1.12
CA GLU A 97 -2.13 21.83 0.72
C GLU A 97 -3.51 21.37 1.23
N LEU A 98 -4.30 22.31 1.75
CA LEU A 98 -5.65 22.08 2.27
C LEU A 98 -6.74 22.40 1.25
N ASP A 99 -6.48 23.33 0.35
CA ASP A 99 -7.39 23.68 -0.73
C ASP A 99 -7.25 22.68 -1.88
N LEU A 100 -8.34 21.93 -2.11
CA LEU A 100 -8.33 20.89 -3.14
C LEU A 100 -8.07 21.45 -4.54
N ALA A 101 -8.67 22.60 -4.87
CA ALA A 101 -8.52 23.22 -6.18
C ALA A 101 -7.06 23.67 -6.42
N LYS A 102 -6.41 24.22 -5.38
CA LYS A 102 -4.98 24.59 -5.44
C LYS A 102 -4.09 23.37 -5.55
N ALA A 103 -4.37 22.31 -4.76
CA ALA A 103 -3.57 21.10 -4.74
C ALA A 103 -3.52 20.40 -6.11
N VAL A 104 -4.57 20.52 -6.91
CA VAL A 104 -4.69 19.83 -8.20
C VAL A 104 -4.60 20.78 -9.41
N ALA A 105 -4.37 22.08 -9.20
CA ALA A 105 -4.44 23.10 -10.27
C ALA A 105 -3.61 22.76 -11.51
N ASP A 106 -2.43 22.17 -11.33
CA ASP A 106 -1.52 21.78 -12.43
C ASP A 106 -1.26 20.27 -12.48
N ALA A 107 -2.00 19.47 -11.69
CA ALA A 107 -1.75 18.05 -11.57
C ALA A 107 -1.92 17.30 -12.92
N ASP A 108 -0.90 16.55 -13.30
CA ASP A 108 -0.96 15.57 -14.38
C ASP A 108 -1.59 14.27 -13.87
N LEU A 109 -1.30 13.91 -12.63
CA LEU A 109 -1.76 12.70 -11.97
C LEU A 109 -2.27 13.00 -10.55
N VAL A 110 -3.44 12.48 -10.22
CA VAL A 110 -3.96 12.46 -8.83
C VAL A 110 -3.99 11.03 -8.33
N ILE A 111 -3.29 10.75 -7.23
CA ILE A 111 -3.26 9.44 -6.56
C ILE A 111 -4.11 9.52 -5.29
N GLU A 112 -5.28 8.88 -5.29
CA GLU A 112 -6.13 8.81 -4.11
C GLU A 112 -5.60 7.72 -3.17
N SER A 113 -5.19 8.15 -1.96
CA SER A 113 -4.66 7.29 -0.89
C SER A 113 -5.35 7.62 0.46
N MET A 114 -6.68 7.70 0.43
CA MET A 114 -7.52 7.98 1.58
C MET A 114 -7.90 6.68 2.31
N ALA A 115 -8.62 6.83 3.43
CA ALA A 115 -9.17 5.70 4.16
C ALA A 115 -10.08 4.83 3.28
N GLU A 116 -10.12 3.53 3.58
CA GLU A 116 -10.88 2.52 2.82
C GLU A 116 -12.38 2.58 3.18
N ASP A 117 -12.99 3.72 2.89
CA ASP A 117 -14.41 3.99 3.10
C ASP A 117 -15.07 4.42 1.78
N THR A 118 -16.06 3.64 1.35
CA THR A 118 -16.72 3.82 0.06
C THR A 118 -17.39 5.18 -0.07
N GLN A 119 -18.10 5.65 0.97
CA GLN A 119 -18.83 6.91 0.89
C GLN A 119 -17.87 8.11 0.90
N ALA A 120 -16.83 8.05 1.72
CA ALA A 120 -15.81 9.09 1.76
C ALA A 120 -15.09 9.26 0.42
N LYS A 121 -14.78 8.13 -0.27
CA LYS A 121 -14.18 8.15 -1.62
C LYS A 121 -15.15 8.73 -2.66
N ILE A 122 -16.43 8.35 -2.64
CA ILE A 122 -17.45 8.91 -3.54
C ILE A 122 -17.57 10.43 -3.34
N ASP A 123 -17.63 10.90 -2.10
CA ASP A 123 -17.75 12.33 -1.78
C ASP A 123 -16.48 13.09 -2.21
N PHE A 124 -15.32 12.48 -2.06
CA PHE A 124 -14.06 13.04 -2.55
C PHE A 124 -14.08 13.18 -4.08
N TYR A 125 -14.39 12.12 -4.83
CA TYR A 125 -14.40 12.18 -6.30
C TYR A 125 -15.41 13.19 -6.84
N LYS A 126 -16.58 13.33 -6.22
CA LYS A 126 -17.56 14.36 -6.58
C LYS A 126 -17.05 15.78 -6.35
N LYS A 127 -16.22 16.01 -5.33
CA LYS A 127 -15.57 17.30 -5.07
C LYS A 127 -14.38 17.55 -6.00
N LEU A 128 -13.66 16.49 -6.34
CA LEU A 128 -12.47 16.53 -7.17
C LEU A 128 -12.82 16.82 -8.64
N ALA A 129 -13.82 16.14 -9.19
CA ALA A 129 -14.17 16.19 -10.60
C ALA A 129 -14.33 17.61 -11.20
N PRO A 130 -15.03 18.58 -10.54
CA PRO A 130 -15.23 19.92 -11.10
C PRO A 130 -13.99 20.82 -11.07
N VAL A 131 -12.97 20.50 -10.27
CA VAL A 131 -11.77 21.34 -10.08
C VAL A 131 -10.53 20.81 -10.82
N LEU A 132 -10.62 19.61 -11.42
CA LEU A 132 -9.49 19.01 -12.11
C LEU A 132 -9.24 19.60 -13.50
N PRO A 133 -7.96 19.85 -13.86
CA PRO A 133 -7.58 20.12 -15.24
C PRO A 133 -7.99 18.98 -16.18
N GLN A 134 -8.26 19.31 -17.43
CA GLN A 134 -8.67 18.31 -18.45
C GLN A 134 -7.62 17.21 -18.67
N LYS A 135 -6.33 17.54 -18.51
CA LYS A 135 -5.22 16.61 -18.70
C LYS A 135 -5.12 15.52 -17.63
N THR A 136 -5.62 15.78 -16.41
CA THR A 136 -5.34 14.99 -15.23
C THR A 136 -5.91 13.57 -15.30
N VAL A 137 -5.08 12.59 -15.04
CA VAL A 137 -5.43 11.19 -14.79
C VAL A 137 -5.65 10.99 -13.29
N ILE A 138 -6.61 10.16 -12.93
CA ILE A 138 -6.92 9.84 -11.54
C ILE A 138 -6.65 8.36 -11.30
N VAL A 139 -5.98 8.05 -10.19
CA VAL A 139 -5.81 6.67 -9.75
C VAL A 139 -6.18 6.50 -8.29
N THR A 140 -6.65 5.31 -7.93
CA THR A 140 -6.86 4.92 -6.54
C THR A 140 -5.79 3.94 -6.08
N ASN A 141 -5.28 4.14 -4.86
CA ASN A 141 -4.40 3.19 -4.19
C ASN A 141 -5.18 2.23 -3.27
N SER A 142 -6.50 2.14 -3.42
CA SER A 142 -7.35 1.23 -2.64
C SER A 142 -6.87 -0.21 -2.74
N SER A 143 -6.76 -0.91 -1.62
CA SER A 143 -6.32 -2.32 -1.56
C SER A 143 -7.47 -3.31 -1.81
N THR A 144 -8.72 -2.90 -1.55
CA THR A 144 -9.87 -3.82 -1.56
C THR A 144 -11.03 -3.37 -2.41
N LEU A 145 -11.17 -2.06 -2.68
CA LEU A 145 -12.29 -1.51 -3.45
C LEU A 145 -11.90 -1.41 -4.92
N LEU A 146 -12.76 -1.94 -5.80
CA LEU A 146 -12.54 -1.95 -7.24
C LEU A 146 -12.71 -0.55 -7.84
N PRO A 147 -11.88 -0.15 -8.84
CA PRO A 147 -12.02 1.14 -9.51
C PRO A 147 -13.37 1.29 -10.21
N SER A 148 -13.97 0.25 -10.78
CA SER A 148 -15.31 0.30 -11.39
C SER A 148 -16.39 0.84 -10.44
N THR A 149 -16.24 0.65 -9.12
CA THR A 149 -17.15 1.17 -8.10
C THR A 149 -17.23 2.71 -8.14
N PHE A 150 -16.12 3.36 -8.45
CA PHE A 150 -15.97 4.82 -8.34
C PHE A 150 -15.93 5.54 -9.67
N ALA A 151 -15.64 4.86 -10.78
CA ALA A 151 -15.40 5.44 -12.10
C ALA A 151 -16.43 6.51 -12.50
N LYS A 152 -17.73 6.25 -12.29
CA LYS A 152 -18.82 7.19 -12.62
C LYS A 152 -18.82 8.49 -11.81
N TYR A 153 -18.14 8.53 -10.67
CA TYR A 153 -18.08 9.71 -9.79
C TYR A 153 -16.88 10.61 -10.08
N THR A 154 -15.93 10.14 -10.89
CA THR A 154 -14.70 10.88 -11.23
C THR A 154 -14.90 11.95 -12.32
N GLY A 155 -16.03 11.88 -13.06
CA GLY A 155 -16.30 12.75 -14.21
C GLY A 155 -15.46 12.44 -15.46
N ARG A 156 -14.55 11.45 -15.37
CA ARG A 156 -13.64 11.01 -16.45
C ARG A 156 -13.26 9.53 -16.31
N PRO A 157 -14.24 8.63 -16.43
CA PRO A 157 -14.01 7.19 -16.21
C PRO A 157 -12.94 6.62 -17.15
N GLU A 158 -12.76 7.19 -18.35
CA GLU A 158 -11.71 6.78 -19.29
C GLU A 158 -10.28 7.06 -18.81
N LYS A 159 -10.11 7.99 -17.83
CA LYS A 159 -8.85 8.39 -17.20
C LYS A 159 -8.75 7.94 -15.75
N TYR A 160 -9.54 6.93 -15.37
CA TYR A 160 -9.58 6.44 -14.00
C TYR A 160 -9.24 4.95 -13.92
N LEU A 161 -8.29 4.60 -13.06
CA LEU A 161 -7.82 3.24 -12.87
C LEU A 161 -7.17 3.10 -11.47
N SER A 162 -6.59 1.94 -11.17
CA SER A 162 -5.89 1.70 -9.89
C SER A 162 -4.38 1.67 -10.07
N LEU A 163 -3.68 2.18 -9.05
CA LEU A 163 -2.25 2.07 -8.85
C LEU A 163 -2.00 1.69 -7.39
N HIS A 164 -1.89 0.39 -7.14
CA HIS A 164 -1.82 -0.17 -5.79
C HIS A 164 -0.38 -0.48 -5.40
N PHE A 165 0.05 0.07 -4.27
CA PHE A 165 1.41 -0.08 -3.73
C PHE A 165 1.45 -1.02 -2.52
N ALA A 166 2.58 -1.70 -2.33
CA ALA A 166 2.91 -2.34 -1.07
C ALA A 166 3.51 -1.30 -0.09
N ASN A 167 3.47 -1.57 1.23
CA ASN A 167 4.14 -0.72 2.21
C ASN A 167 5.67 -0.81 2.10
N SER A 168 6.37 0.21 2.61
CA SER A 168 7.84 0.36 2.51
C SER A 168 8.30 0.30 1.06
N ILE A 169 7.72 1.18 0.24
CA ILE A 169 7.81 1.15 -1.23
C ILE A 169 9.24 1.28 -1.76
N TRP A 170 10.16 1.87 -1.01
CA TRP A 170 11.58 1.91 -1.37
C TRP A 170 12.27 0.54 -1.31
N LYS A 171 11.77 -0.37 -0.46
CA LYS A 171 12.22 -1.78 -0.35
C LYS A 171 11.37 -2.69 -1.22
N ASN A 172 10.03 -2.61 -1.06
CA ASN A 172 9.04 -3.41 -1.77
C ASN A 172 8.60 -2.64 -3.02
N ASN A 173 9.53 -2.38 -3.93
CA ASN A 173 9.34 -1.49 -5.08
C ASN A 173 8.42 -2.06 -6.16
N MET A 174 7.23 -2.52 -5.78
CA MET A 174 6.24 -3.03 -6.72
C MET A 174 4.95 -2.21 -6.65
N THR A 175 4.28 -2.08 -7.78
CA THR A 175 2.94 -1.52 -7.86
C THR A 175 2.09 -2.27 -8.87
N GLU A 176 0.84 -2.49 -8.55
CA GLU A 176 -0.13 -3.20 -9.37
C GLU A 176 -1.01 -2.19 -10.11
N VAL A 177 -1.00 -2.26 -11.44
CA VAL A 177 -1.78 -1.38 -12.32
C VAL A 177 -3.00 -2.13 -12.80
N MET A 178 -4.20 -1.65 -12.47
CA MET A 178 -5.45 -2.33 -12.80
C MET A 178 -6.46 -1.35 -13.42
N ALA A 179 -6.81 -1.58 -14.67
CA ALA A 179 -7.85 -0.85 -15.37
C ALA A 179 -9.25 -1.34 -14.99
N GLN A 180 -10.26 -0.53 -15.28
CA GLN A 180 -11.67 -0.91 -15.29
C GLN A 180 -12.22 -0.81 -16.73
N ASP A 181 -13.42 -1.32 -17.00
CA ASP A 181 -13.95 -1.50 -18.36
C ASP A 181 -13.96 -0.23 -19.24
N GLN A 182 -14.03 0.96 -18.64
CA GLN A 182 -14.08 2.23 -19.37
C GLN A 182 -12.70 2.90 -19.49
N THR A 183 -11.66 2.35 -18.86
CA THR A 183 -10.31 2.93 -18.90
C THR A 183 -9.74 2.87 -20.32
N ASP A 184 -9.34 4.01 -20.89
CA ASP A 184 -8.59 4.04 -22.14
C ASP A 184 -7.19 3.42 -21.92
N LYS A 185 -6.85 2.48 -22.80
CA LYS A 185 -5.56 1.77 -22.77
C LYS A 185 -4.36 2.73 -22.73
N ARG A 186 -4.46 3.87 -23.36
CA ARG A 186 -3.41 4.89 -23.36
C ARG A 186 -3.03 5.29 -21.92
N TYR A 187 -4.01 5.54 -21.06
CA TYR A 187 -3.75 5.96 -19.69
C TYR A 187 -3.22 4.82 -18.82
N PHE A 188 -3.58 3.58 -19.15
CA PHE A 188 -2.94 2.42 -18.54
C PHE A 188 -1.45 2.36 -18.88
N ASP A 189 -1.10 2.50 -20.16
CA ASP A 189 0.29 2.47 -20.62
C ASP A 189 1.10 3.66 -20.05
N GLU A 190 0.50 4.86 -20.00
CA GLU A 190 1.13 6.04 -19.36
C GLU A 190 1.38 5.81 -17.85
N LEU A 191 0.47 5.13 -17.16
CA LEU A 191 0.62 4.84 -15.73
C LEU A 191 1.69 3.78 -15.47
N VAL A 192 1.81 2.76 -16.32
CA VAL A 192 2.93 1.81 -16.27
C VAL A 192 4.28 2.54 -16.42
N ASN A 193 4.36 3.49 -17.34
CA ASN A 193 5.57 4.30 -17.51
C ASN A 193 5.85 5.16 -16.26
N PHE A 194 4.82 5.80 -15.69
CA PHE A 194 4.97 6.55 -14.45
C PHE A 194 5.48 5.68 -13.30
N ALA A 195 4.93 4.47 -13.15
CA ALA A 195 5.39 3.53 -12.12
C ALA A 195 6.89 3.23 -12.28
N ASN A 196 7.35 2.99 -13.52
CA ASN A 196 8.77 2.79 -13.80
C ASN A 196 9.60 4.08 -13.53
N ASP A 197 9.08 5.26 -13.90
CA ASP A 197 9.74 6.55 -13.66
C ASP A 197 9.95 6.83 -12.16
N ILE A 198 9.07 6.31 -11.29
CA ILE A 198 9.23 6.35 -9.83
C ILE A 198 9.90 5.08 -9.26
N ARG A 199 10.64 4.33 -10.06
CA ARG A 199 11.39 3.12 -9.71
C ARG A 199 10.56 1.98 -9.13
N MET A 200 9.30 1.88 -9.54
CA MET A 200 8.43 0.76 -9.16
C MET A 200 8.38 -0.27 -10.28
N LEU A 201 8.47 -1.55 -9.91
CA LEU A 201 8.14 -2.66 -10.80
C LEU A 201 6.63 -2.63 -11.06
N ALA A 202 6.22 -2.20 -12.23
CA ALA A 202 4.82 -2.18 -12.61
C ALA A 202 4.30 -3.58 -12.96
N LEU A 203 3.29 -4.04 -12.23
CA LEU A 203 2.65 -5.33 -12.43
C LEU A 203 1.23 -5.13 -13.02
N PRO A 204 1.02 -5.47 -14.29
CA PRO A 204 -0.29 -5.34 -14.91
C PRO A 204 -1.28 -6.37 -14.36
N VAL A 205 -2.46 -5.90 -13.97
CA VAL A 205 -3.59 -6.74 -13.57
C VAL A 205 -4.64 -6.70 -14.67
N ASN A 206 -4.72 -7.76 -15.45
CA ASN A 206 -5.48 -7.82 -16.72
C ASN A 206 -7.01 -7.81 -16.54
N LYS A 207 -7.50 -8.03 -15.32
CA LYS A 207 -8.93 -8.04 -14.99
C LYS A 207 -9.12 -7.52 -13.57
N GLU A 208 -10.17 -6.73 -13.35
CA GLU A 208 -10.51 -6.27 -12.01
C GLU A 208 -10.62 -7.43 -11.00
N LYS A 209 -9.89 -7.29 -9.92
CA LYS A 209 -9.79 -8.29 -8.85
C LYS A 209 -9.59 -7.60 -7.50
N ASN A 210 -10.49 -7.83 -6.56
CA ASN A 210 -10.28 -7.43 -5.15
C ASN A 210 -9.02 -8.11 -4.61
N GLY A 211 -8.13 -7.31 -4.01
CA GLY A 211 -6.86 -7.81 -3.48
C GLY A 211 -5.77 -7.99 -4.54
N TYR A 212 -6.04 -7.61 -5.79
CA TYR A 212 -5.07 -7.63 -6.89
C TYR A 212 -4.33 -8.98 -7.02
N LEU A 213 -3.05 -9.01 -7.36
CA LEU A 213 -2.24 -10.23 -7.38
C LEU A 213 -1.70 -10.55 -5.97
N LEU A 214 -1.05 -9.55 -5.32
CA LEU A 214 -0.36 -9.75 -4.05
C LEU A 214 -1.30 -10.24 -2.96
N ASN A 215 -2.33 -9.48 -2.63
CA ASN A 215 -3.24 -9.83 -1.54
C ASN A 215 -4.11 -11.05 -1.86
N SER A 216 -4.36 -11.35 -3.14
CA SER A 216 -5.07 -12.58 -3.56
C SER A 216 -4.29 -13.86 -3.25
N MET A 217 -2.96 -13.78 -3.17
CA MET A 217 -2.08 -14.89 -2.77
C MET A 217 -1.73 -14.82 -1.28
N LEU A 218 -1.36 -13.63 -0.80
CA LEU A 218 -0.86 -13.42 0.56
C LEU A 218 -1.92 -13.73 1.62
N VAL A 219 -3.14 -13.20 1.47
CA VAL A 219 -4.17 -13.36 2.50
C VAL A 219 -4.58 -14.83 2.71
N PRO A 220 -4.89 -15.63 1.66
CA PRO A 220 -5.17 -17.04 1.84
C PRO A 220 -4.01 -17.83 2.47
N TRP A 221 -2.77 -17.52 2.08
CA TRP A 221 -1.59 -18.16 2.65
C TRP A 221 -1.42 -17.86 4.14
N LEU A 222 -1.57 -16.59 4.54
CA LEU A 222 -1.55 -16.18 5.94
C LEU A 222 -2.65 -16.86 6.76
N LEU A 223 -3.88 -16.88 6.23
CA LEU A 223 -5.01 -17.56 6.89
C LEU A 223 -4.77 -19.06 7.05
N SER A 224 -4.17 -19.71 6.05
CA SER A 224 -3.82 -21.13 6.15
C SER A 224 -2.81 -21.40 7.28
N GLY A 225 -1.76 -20.57 7.41
CA GLY A 225 -0.81 -20.68 8.50
C GLY A 225 -1.46 -20.46 9.87
N LEU A 226 -2.30 -19.44 9.98
CA LEU A 226 -3.01 -19.13 11.22
C LEU A 226 -4.01 -20.23 11.62
N ASP A 227 -4.65 -20.89 10.64
CA ASP A 227 -5.56 -22.02 10.89
C ASP A 227 -4.82 -23.23 11.48
N LEU A 228 -3.66 -23.56 10.97
CA LEU A 228 -2.82 -24.64 11.53
C LEU A 228 -2.50 -24.38 13.01
N TYR A 229 -2.23 -23.14 13.36
CA TYR A 229 -1.93 -22.76 14.75
C TYR A 229 -3.18 -22.84 15.66
N VAL A 230 -4.28 -22.19 15.28
CA VAL A 230 -5.49 -22.15 16.12
C VAL A 230 -6.21 -23.49 16.22
N SER A 231 -5.96 -24.40 15.28
CA SER A 231 -6.44 -25.78 15.29
C SER A 231 -5.53 -26.72 16.07
N GLY A 232 -4.44 -26.23 16.65
CA GLY A 232 -3.51 -27.02 17.47
C GLY A 232 -2.66 -28.01 16.68
N VAL A 233 -2.52 -27.81 15.34
CA VAL A 233 -1.70 -28.69 14.49
C VAL A 233 -0.23 -28.46 14.79
N SER A 234 0.22 -27.20 14.96
CA SER A 234 1.59 -26.87 15.31
C SER A 234 1.72 -25.46 15.88
N ASP A 235 2.91 -25.10 16.35
CA ASP A 235 3.25 -23.78 16.88
C ASP A 235 3.74 -22.83 15.76
N PRO A 236 3.70 -21.49 15.96
CA PRO A 236 4.10 -20.50 14.96
C PRO A 236 5.51 -20.70 14.40
N LYS A 237 6.48 -21.06 15.26
CA LYS A 237 7.87 -21.25 14.86
C LYS A 237 8.04 -22.45 13.93
N SER A 238 7.40 -23.57 14.25
CA SER A 238 7.45 -24.79 13.43
C SER A 238 6.77 -24.58 12.08
N ILE A 239 5.63 -23.86 12.03
CA ILE A 239 4.93 -23.54 10.78
C ILE A 239 5.80 -22.64 9.90
N ASP A 240 6.42 -21.60 10.46
CA ASP A 240 7.34 -20.72 9.74
C ASP A 240 8.56 -21.49 9.19
N LEU A 241 9.14 -22.37 9.99
CA LEU A 241 10.26 -23.20 9.57
C LEU A 241 9.86 -24.19 8.46
N ALA A 242 8.69 -24.80 8.54
CA ALA A 242 8.20 -25.68 7.47
C ALA A 242 8.09 -24.93 6.15
N TRP A 243 7.55 -23.71 6.17
CA TRP A 243 7.45 -22.89 4.96
C TRP A 243 8.81 -22.44 4.44
N THR A 244 9.62 -21.81 5.28
CA THR A 244 10.90 -21.21 4.85
C THR A 244 11.88 -22.28 4.36
N ARG A 245 11.97 -23.44 5.05
CA ARG A 245 12.87 -24.53 4.65
C ARG A 245 12.35 -25.34 3.47
N GLY A 246 11.03 -25.52 3.40
CA GLY A 246 10.40 -26.28 2.30
C GLY A 246 10.33 -25.54 0.97
N THR A 247 10.28 -24.20 1.00
CA THR A 247 10.10 -23.38 -0.22
C THR A 247 11.29 -22.48 -0.55
N GLY A 248 12.22 -22.27 0.39
CA GLY A 248 13.28 -21.26 0.25
C GLY A 248 12.83 -19.82 0.48
N ALA A 249 11.56 -19.59 0.88
CA ALA A 249 11.05 -18.25 1.15
C ALA A 249 11.76 -17.62 2.37
N PRO A 250 12.02 -16.29 2.36
CA PRO A 250 12.77 -15.63 3.44
C PRO A 250 12.01 -15.56 4.76
N LYS A 251 10.68 -15.47 4.71
CA LYS A 251 9.80 -15.37 5.89
C LYS A 251 8.66 -16.39 5.82
N GLY A 252 8.27 -16.92 6.97
CA GLY A 252 7.05 -17.71 7.11
C GLY A 252 5.85 -16.84 7.47
N PRO A 253 4.63 -17.42 7.53
CA PRO A 253 3.39 -16.66 7.70
C PRO A 253 3.34 -15.83 8.98
N PHE A 254 3.88 -16.33 10.09
CA PHE A 254 3.82 -15.62 11.37
C PHE A 254 4.80 -14.45 11.45
N ARG A 255 5.99 -14.55 10.83
CA ARG A 255 6.86 -13.39 10.67
C ARG A 255 6.25 -12.35 9.76
N VAL A 256 5.52 -12.77 8.73
CA VAL A 256 4.79 -11.81 7.86
C VAL A 256 3.64 -11.17 8.61
N PHE A 257 2.90 -11.89 9.48
CA PHE A 257 1.90 -11.27 10.35
C PHE A 257 2.50 -10.18 11.25
N ASP A 258 3.67 -10.43 11.82
CA ASP A 258 4.35 -9.45 12.68
C ASP A 258 4.83 -8.22 11.90
N THR A 259 5.30 -8.41 10.66
CA THR A 259 5.68 -7.31 9.75
C THR A 259 4.46 -6.47 9.31
N VAL A 260 3.35 -7.13 8.93
CA VAL A 260 2.11 -6.45 8.48
C VAL A 260 1.38 -5.78 9.66
N GLY A 261 1.57 -6.29 10.84
CA GLY A 261 0.96 -5.84 12.08
C GLY A 261 -0.31 -6.60 12.46
N ILE A 262 -0.41 -6.97 13.73
CA ILE A 262 -1.48 -7.80 14.28
C ILE A 262 -2.86 -7.12 14.15
N GLN A 263 -2.92 -5.78 14.23
CA GLN A 263 -4.18 -5.05 14.01
C GLN A 263 -4.70 -5.23 12.58
N THR A 264 -3.83 -5.19 11.59
CA THR A 264 -4.20 -5.41 10.18
C THR A 264 -4.68 -6.86 9.96
N ALA A 265 -3.95 -7.83 10.53
CA ALA A 265 -4.33 -9.23 10.50
C ALA A 265 -5.72 -9.48 11.12
N TYR A 266 -5.98 -8.87 12.29
CA TYR A 266 -7.29 -8.93 12.95
C TYR A 266 -8.40 -8.36 12.07
N ASN A 267 -8.18 -7.20 11.46
CA ASN A 267 -9.16 -6.56 10.59
C ASN A 267 -9.49 -7.43 9.36
N ILE A 268 -8.48 -8.07 8.77
CA ILE A 268 -8.67 -9.03 7.66
C ILE A 268 -9.53 -10.20 8.10
N VAL A 269 -9.20 -10.85 9.21
CA VAL A 269 -9.98 -11.99 9.75
C VAL A 269 -11.43 -11.58 10.02
N MET A 270 -11.66 -10.40 10.59
CA MET A 270 -13.01 -9.87 10.87
C MET A 270 -13.84 -9.60 9.61
N GLN A 271 -13.20 -9.24 8.49
CA GLN A 271 -13.92 -9.10 7.20
C GLN A 271 -14.47 -10.44 6.72
N TYR A 272 -13.69 -11.51 6.85
CA TYR A 272 -14.13 -12.86 6.46
C TYR A 272 -15.22 -13.45 7.38
N GLN A 273 -15.36 -12.96 8.61
CA GLN A 273 -16.47 -13.36 9.49
C GLN A 273 -17.83 -12.79 9.06
N LYS A 274 -17.86 -11.69 8.31
CA LYS A 274 -19.08 -10.98 7.89
C LYS A 274 -19.78 -11.63 6.67
N VAL A 275 -19.66 -12.94 6.47
CA VAL A 275 -20.40 -13.62 5.39
C VAL A 275 -21.91 -13.53 5.65
N PRO A 276 -22.73 -13.08 4.67
CA PRO A 276 -24.17 -12.92 4.84
C PRO A 276 -24.85 -14.21 5.31
N GLY A 277 -25.80 -14.07 6.24
CA GLY A 277 -26.50 -15.18 6.90
C GLY A 277 -27.43 -16.05 6.02
N LEU A 278 -27.46 -15.81 4.70
CA LEU A 278 -28.23 -16.58 3.70
C LEU A 278 -27.52 -17.86 3.23
N VAL A 279 -26.26 -18.07 3.64
CA VAL A 279 -25.48 -19.25 3.24
C VAL A 279 -25.66 -20.36 4.28
N SER A 280 -26.06 -21.56 3.85
CA SER A 280 -26.23 -22.70 4.76
C SER A 280 -24.93 -23.01 5.52
N PRO A 281 -25.00 -23.49 6.79
CA PRO A 281 -23.81 -23.81 7.58
C PRO A 281 -22.85 -24.78 6.88
N LEU A 282 -23.38 -25.73 6.10
CA LEU A 282 -22.60 -26.70 5.33
C LEU A 282 -21.87 -26.02 4.18
N LEU A 283 -22.53 -25.16 3.42
CA LEU A 283 -21.94 -24.41 2.32
C LEU A 283 -20.90 -23.42 2.84
N LYS A 284 -21.17 -22.77 3.97
CA LYS A 284 -20.22 -21.89 4.67
C LYS A 284 -18.95 -22.65 5.05
N LYS A 285 -19.05 -23.87 5.60
CA LYS A 285 -17.91 -24.71 5.96
C LYS A 285 -17.11 -25.18 4.73
N MET A 286 -17.77 -25.42 3.61
CA MET A 286 -17.11 -25.79 2.35
C MET A 286 -16.39 -24.60 1.68
N MET A 287 -16.98 -23.41 1.73
CA MET A 287 -16.41 -22.19 1.12
C MET A 287 -15.36 -21.54 1.99
N MET A 288 -15.41 -21.72 3.32
CA MET A 288 -14.53 -21.10 4.31
C MET A 288 -14.12 -22.16 5.35
N PRO A 289 -13.12 -23.01 5.03
CA PRO A 289 -12.75 -24.14 5.88
C PRO A 289 -12.07 -23.72 7.20
N TYR A 290 -11.74 -22.45 7.37
CA TYR A 290 -10.95 -21.93 8.47
C TYR A 290 -11.79 -21.57 9.71
N ASN A 291 -11.18 -21.74 10.89
CA ASN A 291 -11.79 -21.36 12.17
C ASN A 291 -11.58 -19.87 12.48
N PHE A 292 -12.26 -18.99 11.72
CA PHE A 292 -12.13 -17.52 11.86
C PHE A 292 -12.43 -17.01 13.27
N LYS A 293 -13.31 -17.70 14.04
CA LYS A 293 -13.59 -17.29 15.43
C LYS A 293 -12.38 -17.49 16.33
N ALA A 294 -11.69 -18.62 16.20
CA ALA A 294 -10.49 -18.90 16.97
C ALA A 294 -9.33 -17.96 16.53
N MET A 295 -9.19 -17.72 15.22
CA MET A 295 -8.21 -16.77 14.69
C MET A 295 -8.42 -15.36 15.27
N ALA A 296 -9.65 -14.84 15.21
CA ALA A 296 -9.99 -13.53 15.77
C ALA A 296 -9.71 -13.46 17.27
N SER A 297 -10.02 -14.53 18.01
CA SER A 297 -9.78 -14.59 19.46
C SER A 297 -8.31 -14.50 19.81
N VAL A 298 -7.45 -15.23 19.09
CA VAL A 298 -5.98 -15.20 19.30
C VAL A 298 -5.42 -13.82 18.98
N LEU A 299 -5.76 -13.26 17.81
CA LEU A 299 -5.27 -11.94 17.40
C LEU A 299 -5.78 -10.84 18.35
N LYS A 300 -7.04 -10.91 18.79
CA LYS A 300 -7.60 -9.96 19.76
C LYS A 300 -6.84 -10.01 21.10
N LYS A 301 -6.54 -11.22 21.60
CA LYS A 301 -5.74 -11.39 22.81
C LYS A 301 -4.36 -10.75 22.67
N MET A 302 -3.68 -10.94 21.54
CA MET A 302 -2.39 -10.32 21.27
C MET A 302 -2.48 -8.78 21.28
N LEU A 303 -3.52 -8.22 20.64
CA LEU A 303 -3.79 -6.77 20.67
C LEU A 303 -4.00 -6.24 22.08
N ASP A 304 -4.78 -6.96 22.91
CA ASP A 304 -5.05 -6.58 24.30
C ASP A 304 -3.79 -6.66 25.18
N GLU A 305 -2.83 -7.53 24.82
CA GLU A 305 -1.51 -7.65 25.46
C GLU A 305 -0.49 -6.63 24.90
N GLY A 306 -0.84 -5.78 23.94
CA GLY A 306 0.06 -4.82 23.32
C GLY A 306 1.07 -5.42 22.34
N LYS A 307 0.89 -6.67 21.92
CA LYS A 307 1.74 -7.38 20.96
C LYS A 307 1.28 -7.03 19.54
N LEU A 308 1.82 -5.95 18.99
CA LEU A 308 1.37 -5.43 17.70
C LEU A 308 2.20 -5.94 16.51
N GLY A 309 3.28 -6.69 16.75
CA GLY A 309 4.25 -7.16 15.78
C GLY A 309 5.60 -6.45 15.90
N GLU A 310 6.35 -6.36 14.80
CA GLU A 310 7.67 -5.71 14.74
C GLU A 310 7.63 -4.28 15.31
N SER A 311 6.58 -3.52 15.05
CA SER A 311 6.43 -2.14 15.50
C SER A 311 6.39 -1.93 17.01
N SER A 312 6.03 -2.96 17.78
CA SER A 312 6.00 -2.95 19.25
C SER A 312 7.12 -3.79 19.88
N GLY A 313 8.02 -4.36 19.06
CA GLY A 313 9.07 -5.28 19.51
C GLY A 313 8.58 -6.68 19.86
N GLU A 314 7.28 -6.94 19.85
CA GLU A 314 6.71 -8.26 20.12
C GLU A 314 5.41 -8.47 19.33
N GLY A 315 5.28 -9.63 18.69
CA GLY A 315 4.11 -10.15 18.03
C GLY A 315 4.00 -11.65 18.31
N PHE A 316 3.95 -12.49 17.25
CA PHE A 316 4.16 -13.92 17.40
C PHE A 316 5.61 -14.25 17.79
N PHE A 317 6.53 -13.34 17.47
CA PHE A 317 7.93 -13.40 17.87
C PHE A 317 8.37 -12.15 18.65
N LYS A 318 9.56 -12.19 19.26
CA LYS A 318 10.25 -11.02 19.83
C LYS A 318 11.31 -10.51 18.86
N TYR A 319 11.48 -9.20 18.81
CA TYR A 319 12.37 -8.47 17.91
C TYR A 319 13.36 -7.62 18.68
#